data_22998201441f1a4cf37da1239bff6276
#
_entry.id   22998201441f1a4cf37da1239bff6276
#
_cell.length_a   1.000
_cell.length_b   1.000
_cell.length_c   1.000
_cell.angle_alpha   90.00
_cell.angle_beta   90.00
_cell.angle_gamma   90.00
#
_symmetry.space_group_name_H-M   'P 1'
#
loop_
_entity.id
_entity.type
_entity.pdbx_description
1 polymer ?
#
loop_
_entity_poly.entity_id
_entity_poly.type
_entity_poly.pdbx_seq_one_letter_code
_entity_poly.pdbx_strand_id
1 'polypeptide(L)'
;MRKGLYIIGLLSILLFACRPVRKVQTIKAAIAGKDTTQSVKIKDIPTVDSAALVKDILSKVAKRKIDFTTFNGKIKVDYEGQEVSQHVTAYVSIKKDSIILIQIKGLLGIVGMQVKVTKDSVILVNKVDKWIEKRAVNYLQEAIQIPFDFYTLQDLIIGNPIFLDSNVVSYKTLPNQLLVLINGNIFKHLISLDNKDYRVLHSKLDDLDAMRNRTCDITYSEFMAVNNYQFATVRKMSVAEKSKLDVNLEYKDFTFNEPLKYNFSLPKNYKRR
;
A
#
# COMPACT_ATOMS: atom_id res chain seq x y z
N MET A 1 8.84 14.16 -68.52
CA MET A 1 10.04 14.15 -67.64
C MET A 1 9.81 14.85 -66.29
N ARG A 2 8.75 15.63 -66.05
CA ARG A 2 8.53 16.34 -64.77
C ARG A 2 7.90 15.50 -63.63
N LYS A 3 7.23 14.42 -63.94
CA LYS A 3 6.53 13.55 -62.92
C LYS A 3 7.48 12.55 -62.21
N GLY A 4 8.62 12.20 -62.80
CA GLY A 4 9.61 11.30 -62.20
C GLY A 4 10.43 11.99 -61.10
N LEU A 5 10.61 13.33 -61.16
CA LEU A 5 11.42 14.05 -60.17
C LEU A 5 10.69 14.14 -58.80
N TYR A 6 9.37 14.17 -58.78
CA TYR A 6 8.59 14.24 -57.54
C TYR A 6 8.53 12.87 -56.79
N ILE A 7 8.62 11.76 -57.53
CA ILE A 7 8.66 10.44 -56.95
C ILE A 7 9.98 10.13 -56.24
N ILE A 8 11.10 10.61 -56.83
CA ILE A 8 12.43 10.47 -56.24
C ILE A 8 12.56 11.37 -54.99
N GLY A 9 11.98 12.58 -55.01
CA GLY A 9 11.95 13.48 -53.86
C GLY A 9 11.10 12.94 -52.70
N LEU A 10 9.98 12.22 -52.98
CA LEU A 10 9.13 11.64 -51.96
C LEU A 10 9.76 10.36 -51.31
N LEU A 11 10.53 9.62 -52.09
CA LEU A 11 11.20 8.40 -51.60
C LEU A 11 12.42 8.73 -50.71
N SER A 12 13.08 9.87 -50.90
CA SER A 12 14.20 10.30 -50.06
C SER A 12 13.78 10.78 -48.67
N ILE A 13 12.53 11.24 -48.49
CA ILE A 13 11.98 11.67 -47.18
C ILE A 13 11.67 10.50 -46.28
N LEU A 14 11.39 9.30 -46.84
CA LEU A 14 11.12 8.10 -46.09
C LEU A 14 12.36 7.44 -45.48
N LEU A 15 13.57 7.81 -45.90
CA LEU A 15 14.81 7.20 -45.43
C LEU A 15 15.38 7.91 -44.17
N PHE A 16 14.88 9.07 -43.78
CA PHE A 16 15.35 9.81 -42.60
C PHE A 16 14.49 9.60 -41.35
N ALA A 17 13.50 8.70 -41.38
CA ALA A 17 12.60 8.41 -40.24
C ALA A 17 13.11 7.30 -39.31
N CYS A 18 14.35 6.83 -39.44
CA CYS A 18 14.96 5.96 -38.43
C CYS A 18 15.41 6.82 -37.24
N ARG A 19 14.50 7.16 -36.33
CA ARG A 19 14.91 7.54 -34.98
C ARG A 19 15.55 6.33 -34.31
N PRO A 20 16.74 6.45 -33.71
CA PRO A 20 17.32 5.36 -32.95
C PRO A 20 16.36 5.02 -31.81
N VAL A 21 15.81 3.83 -31.84
CA VAL A 21 15.08 3.26 -30.70
C VAL A 21 16.05 3.35 -29.52
N ARG A 22 15.73 4.17 -28.51
CA ARG A 22 16.47 4.15 -27.25
C ARG A 22 16.52 2.69 -26.80
N LYS A 23 17.73 2.15 -26.70
CA LYS A 23 17.95 0.81 -26.16
C LYS A 23 17.19 0.75 -24.84
N VAL A 24 16.11 -0.01 -24.82
CA VAL A 24 15.47 -0.43 -23.58
C VAL A 24 16.58 -1.11 -22.81
N GLN A 25 17.00 -0.50 -21.70
CA GLN A 25 17.95 -1.13 -20.81
C GLN A 25 17.30 -2.46 -20.40
N THR A 26 17.92 -3.54 -20.79
CA THR A 26 17.45 -4.89 -20.49
C THR A 26 17.31 -4.97 -18.97
N ILE A 27 16.19 -5.50 -18.50
CA ILE A 27 15.80 -5.74 -17.10
C ILE A 27 16.94 -6.39 -16.25
N LYS A 28 17.93 -7.01 -16.88
CA LYS A 28 19.17 -7.49 -16.23
C LYS A 28 19.99 -6.39 -15.50
N ALA A 29 19.86 -5.12 -15.86
CA ALA A 29 20.56 -4.02 -15.17
C ALA A 29 19.71 -3.41 -14.04
N ALA A 30 18.40 -3.67 -14.01
CA ALA A 30 17.51 -3.25 -12.92
C ALA A 30 17.49 -4.28 -11.77
N ILE A 31 17.95 -5.49 -12.00
CA ILE A 31 18.32 -6.43 -10.95
C ILE A 31 19.82 -6.20 -10.68
N ALA A 32 20.19 -5.02 -10.22
CA ALA A 32 21.41 -4.88 -9.45
C ALA A 32 21.32 -5.96 -8.36
N GLY A 33 22.28 -6.89 -8.38
CA GLY A 33 22.29 -8.01 -7.44
C GLY A 33 21.98 -7.43 -6.06
N LYS A 34 21.10 -8.10 -5.31
CA LYS A 34 20.80 -7.81 -3.93
C LYS A 34 22.14 -7.47 -3.28
N ASP A 35 22.37 -6.19 -3.00
CA ASP A 35 23.63 -5.73 -2.47
C ASP A 35 23.72 -6.22 -1.02
N THR A 36 24.10 -7.49 -0.90
CA THR A 36 24.31 -8.22 0.35
C THR A 36 25.57 -7.74 1.07
N THR A 37 26.29 -6.77 0.50
CA THR A 37 27.61 -6.36 0.97
C THR A 37 27.62 -5.06 1.75
N GLN A 38 26.51 -4.37 1.90
CA GLN A 38 26.39 -3.40 2.99
C GLN A 38 25.74 -4.09 4.21
N SER A 39 26.44 -5.08 4.76
CA SER A 39 26.32 -5.35 6.18
C SER A 39 26.75 -4.04 6.87
N VAL A 40 25.79 -3.23 7.29
CA VAL A 40 26.04 -2.17 8.26
C VAL A 40 26.61 -2.90 9.47
N LYS A 41 27.93 -2.89 9.61
CA LYS A 41 28.60 -3.33 10.84
C LYS A 41 28.06 -2.39 11.93
N ILE A 42 27.08 -2.90 12.66
CA ILE A 42 26.56 -2.27 13.88
C ILE A 42 27.73 -2.34 14.86
N LYS A 43 28.51 -1.26 14.94
CA LYS A 43 29.51 -1.08 16.01
C LYS A 43 28.74 -1.14 17.32
N ASP A 44 29.29 -1.91 18.24
CA ASP A 44 28.91 -2.15 19.62
C ASP A 44 27.95 -1.10 20.19
N ILE A 45 26.70 -1.52 20.40
CA ILE A 45 25.72 -0.76 21.17
C ILE A 45 26.08 -1.02 22.65
N PRO A 46 26.21 0.04 23.47
CA PRO A 46 26.38 -0.17 24.92
C PRO A 46 25.22 -1.05 25.41
N THR A 47 25.51 -2.04 26.23
CA THR A 47 24.53 -2.89 26.90
C THR A 47 23.74 -2.09 27.95
N VAL A 48 22.93 -1.15 27.50
CA VAL A 48 21.78 -0.66 28.23
C VAL A 48 20.76 -1.78 28.20
N ASP A 49 20.06 -2.03 29.29
CA ASP A 49 19.04 -3.06 29.39
C ASP A 49 18.08 -3.02 28.18
N SER A 50 18.46 -3.74 27.13
CA SER A 50 17.86 -3.64 25.79
C SER A 50 16.40 -4.09 25.82
N ALA A 51 16.03 -4.96 26.75
CA ALA A 51 14.67 -5.48 26.88
C ALA A 51 13.70 -4.42 27.44
N ALA A 52 14.12 -3.65 28.45
CA ALA A 52 13.32 -2.57 29.02
C ALA A 52 13.08 -1.46 27.98
N LEU A 53 14.13 -1.07 27.23
CA LEU A 53 14.01 -0.05 26.20
C LEU A 53 13.17 -0.50 25.02
N VAL A 54 13.29 -1.75 24.57
CA VAL A 54 12.46 -2.35 23.52
C VAL A 54 10.99 -2.34 23.94
N LYS A 55 10.68 -2.76 25.16
CA LYS A 55 9.33 -2.73 25.72
C LYS A 55 8.76 -1.31 25.75
N ASP A 56 9.58 -0.33 26.13
CA ASP A 56 9.21 1.09 26.12
C ASP A 56 8.90 1.58 24.72
N ILE A 57 9.74 1.29 23.71
CA ILE A 57 9.51 1.65 22.31
C ILE A 57 8.18 1.06 21.81
N LEU A 58 7.97 -0.25 21.99
CA LEU A 58 6.73 -0.90 21.56
C LEU A 58 5.49 -0.34 22.26
N SER A 59 5.60 -0.03 23.56
CA SER A 59 4.53 0.62 24.32
C SER A 59 4.21 2.00 23.76
N LYS A 60 5.21 2.80 23.41
CA LYS A 60 5.04 4.13 22.82
C LYS A 60 4.40 4.05 21.45
N VAL A 61 4.83 3.10 20.59
CA VAL A 61 4.19 2.86 19.29
C VAL A 61 2.73 2.42 19.46
N ALA A 62 2.45 1.51 20.39
CA ALA A 62 1.09 1.05 20.68
C ALA A 62 0.16 2.20 21.14
N LYS A 63 0.66 3.12 21.98
CA LYS A 63 -0.08 4.30 22.42
C LYS A 63 -0.36 5.30 21.30
N ARG A 64 0.36 5.23 20.19
CA ARG A 64 0.16 6.09 19.02
C ARG A 64 -0.80 5.49 18.00
N LYS A 65 -1.25 4.25 18.17
CA LYS A 65 -2.32 3.69 17.34
C LYS A 65 -3.56 4.59 17.42
N ILE A 66 -4.07 4.94 16.25
CA ILE A 66 -5.29 5.70 16.13
C ILE A 66 -6.44 4.80 16.59
N ASP A 67 -7.05 5.16 17.70
CA ASP A 67 -8.26 4.51 18.19
C ASP A 67 -9.50 5.27 17.70
N PHE A 68 -10.49 4.52 17.22
CA PHE A 68 -11.69 5.07 16.62
C PHE A 68 -12.87 4.09 16.77
N THR A 69 -14.08 4.58 16.65
CA THR A 69 -15.30 3.76 16.58
C THR A 69 -15.75 3.60 15.13
N THR A 70 -15.70 4.70 14.38
CA THR A 70 -16.04 4.76 12.96
C THR A 70 -15.06 5.65 12.22
N PHE A 71 -14.88 5.38 10.94
CA PHE A 71 -14.08 6.20 10.04
C PHE A 71 -14.82 6.35 8.71
N ASN A 72 -14.80 7.56 8.14
CA ASN A 72 -15.20 7.81 6.77
C ASN A 72 -14.07 8.53 6.05
N GLY A 73 -13.77 8.13 4.80
CA GLY A 73 -12.70 8.73 4.01
C GLY A 73 -13.04 8.82 2.53
N LYS A 74 -12.59 9.91 1.89
CA LYS A 74 -12.52 10.08 0.44
C LYS A 74 -11.05 10.02 0.04
N ILE A 75 -10.67 8.99 -0.70
CA ILE A 75 -9.28 8.65 -1.00
C ILE A 75 -9.11 8.64 -2.52
N LYS A 76 -8.16 9.40 -3.04
CA LYS A 76 -7.66 9.17 -4.38
C LYS A 76 -6.70 8.00 -4.33
N VAL A 77 -6.89 7.05 -5.23
CA VAL A 77 -6.09 5.83 -5.34
C VAL A 77 -5.50 5.77 -6.73
N ASP A 78 -4.18 5.83 -6.79
CA ASP A 78 -3.42 5.52 -8.00
C ASP A 78 -2.86 4.11 -7.82
N TYR A 79 -3.21 3.22 -8.73
CA TYR A 79 -2.84 1.81 -8.74
C TYR A 79 -2.08 1.52 -10.01
N GLU A 80 -0.86 1.00 -9.88
CA GLU A 80 0.01 0.60 -10.98
C GLU A 80 0.46 -0.85 -10.78
N GLY A 81 -0.06 -1.75 -11.59
CA GLY A 81 0.34 -3.15 -11.67
C GLY A 81 1.00 -3.46 -13.03
N GLN A 82 1.35 -4.72 -13.26
CA GLN A 82 2.08 -5.15 -14.45
C GLN A 82 1.38 -4.82 -15.77
N GLU A 83 0.05 -4.92 -15.82
CA GLU A 83 -0.75 -4.72 -17.05
C GLU A 83 -1.85 -3.67 -16.86
N VAL A 84 -2.02 -3.14 -15.65
CA VAL A 84 -3.14 -2.28 -15.31
C VAL A 84 -2.64 -1.07 -14.54
N SER A 85 -2.96 0.12 -15.05
CA SER A 85 -2.83 1.39 -14.33
C SER A 85 -4.20 2.02 -14.20
N GLN A 86 -4.59 2.42 -12.99
CA GLN A 86 -5.90 3.02 -12.73
C GLN A 86 -5.82 4.16 -11.72
N HIS A 87 -6.59 5.20 -11.99
CA HIS A 87 -6.80 6.34 -11.11
C HIS A 87 -8.28 6.38 -10.72
N VAL A 88 -8.58 6.11 -9.47
CA VAL A 88 -9.95 6.05 -8.98
C VAL A 88 -10.13 6.86 -7.71
N THR A 89 -11.39 7.17 -7.40
CA THR A 89 -11.75 7.71 -6.08
C THR A 89 -12.49 6.65 -5.29
N ALA A 90 -11.92 6.26 -4.15
CA ALA A 90 -12.52 5.37 -3.19
C ALA A 90 -13.18 6.17 -2.06
N TYR A 91 -14.42 5.82 -1.73
CA TYR A 91 -15.14 6.29 -0.57
C TYR A 91 -15.23 5.15 0.42
N VAL A 92 -14.60 5.31 1.57
CA VAL A 92 -14.45 4.26 2.56
C VAL A 92 -15.25 4.63 3.81
N SER A 93 -16.01 3.67 4.36
CA SER A 93 -16.62 3.77 5.68
C SER A 93 -16.28 2.53 6.49
N ILE A 94 -15.73 2.71 7.68
CA ILE A 94 -15.33 1.63 8.58
C ILE A 94 -16.08 1.75 9.90
N LYS A 95 -16.71 0.66 10.34
CA LYS A 95 -17.05 0.46 11.74
C LYS A 95 -15.98 -0.46 12.31
N LYS A 96 -15.23 0.05 13.29
CA LYS A 96 -14.09 -0.66 13.88
C LYS A 96 -14.44 -2.11 14.22
N ASP A 97 -13.54 -3.01 13.85
CA ASP A 97 -13.59 -4.45 14.13
C ASP A 97 -14.88 -5.17 13.67
N SER A 98 -15.64 -4.54 12.77
CA SER A 98 -16.93 -5.05 12.30
C SER A 98 -17.06 -5.11 10.79
N ILE A 99 -16.90 -3.97 10.10
CA ILE A 99 -17.17 -3.87 8.67
C ILE A 99 -16.34 -2.77 8.02
N ILE A 100 -15.86 -3.03 6.80
CA ILE A 100 -15.28 -2.04 5.90
C ILE A 100 -16.15 -1.98 4.65
N LEU A 101 -16.64 -0.80 4.32
CA LEU A 101 -17.42 -0.50 3.13
C LEU A 101 -16.58 0.39 2.21
N ILE A 102 -16.44 0.00 0.94
CA ILE A 102 -15.70 0.76 -0.06
C ILE A 102 -16.61 0.96 -1.28
N GLN A 103 -16.70 2.20 -1.75
CA GLN A 103 -17.33 2.54 -3.03
C GLN A 103 -16.26 3.13 -3.94
N ILE A 104 -16.01 2.49 -5.07
CA ILE A 104 -15.10 2.98 -6.08
C ILE A 104 -15.91 3.73 -7.13
N LYS A 105 -15.58 5.02 -7.31
CA LYS A 105 -16.19 5.88 -8.31
C LYS A 105 -15.18 6.15 -9.43
N GLY A 106 -15.62 5.95 -10.64
CA GLY A 106 -14.89 6.31 -11.84
C GLY A 106 -15.13 7.77 -12.26
N LEU A 107 -14.91 8.04 -13.54
CA LEU A 107 -15.18 9.34 -14.15
C LEU A 107 -16.65 9.74 -13.91
N LEU A 108 -16.89 11.05 -13.76
CA LEU A 108 -18.20 11.63 -13.49
C LEU A 108 -18.85 11.21 -12.16
N GLY A 109 -18.08 10.62 -11.23
CA GLY A 109 -18.56 10.22 -9.92
C GLY A 109 -19.51 9.00 -9.90
N ILE A 110 -19.61 8.27 -11.01
CA ILE A 110 -20.45 7.07 -11.11
C ILE A 110 -19.81 5.95 -10.29
N VAL A 111 -20.61 5.31 -9.44
CA VAL A 111 -20.18 4.15 -8.66
C VAL A 111 -20.02 2.96 -9.60
N GLY A 112 -18.78 2.55 -9.86
CA GLY A 112 -18.46 1.36 -10.66
C GLY A 112 -18.46 0.08 -9.83
N MET A 113 -17.94 0.13 -8.61
CA MET A 113 -17.82 -1.04 -7.73
C MET A 113 -18.14 -0.68 -6.28
N GLN A 114 -18.76 -1.61 -5.57
CA GLN A 114 -18.90 -1.58 -4.12
C GLN A 114 -18.26 -2.84 -3.53
N VAL A 115 -17.55 -2.66 -2.42
CA VAL A 115 -16.93 -3.76 -1.69
C VAL A 115 -17.37 -3.68 -0.23
N LYS A 116 -17.75 -4.83 0.32
CA LYS A 116 -18.02 -5.02 1.74
C LYS A 116 -17.06 -6.06 2.26
N VAL A 117 -16.25 -5.69 3.24
CA VAL A 117 -15.33 -6.61 3.92
C VAL A 117 -15.81 -6.81 5.35
N THR A 118 -15.88 -8.07 5.76
CA THR A 118 -16.10 -8.51 7.13
C THR A 118 -14.96 -9.41 7.58
N LYS A 119 -14.96 -9.88 8.80
CA LYS A 119 -13.92 -10.79 9.31
C LYS A 119 -13.83 -12.10 8.50
N ASP A 120 -14.93 -12.55 7.93
CA ASP A 120 -15.04 -13.85 7.27
C ASP A 120 -15.19 -13.78 5.74
N SER A 121 -15.60 -12.63 5.21
CA SER A 121 -15.97 -12.54 3.79
C SER A 121 -15.73 -11.18 3.16
N VAL A 122 -15.53 -11.23 1.85
CA VAL A 122 -15.50 -10.08 0.95
C VAL A 122 -16.65 -10.23 -0.03
N ILE A 123 -17.48 -9.19 -0.17
CA ILE A 123 -18.55 -9.14 -1.15
C ILE A 123 -18.25 -8.01 -2.11
N LEU A 124 -18.14 -8.34 -3.39
CA LEU A 124 -17.92 -7.40 -4.47
C LEU A 124 -19.22 -7.23 -5.27
N VAL A 125 -19.60 -6.00 -5.56
CA VAL A 125 -20.74 -5.64 -6.38
C VAL A 125 -20.26 -4.76 -7.52
N ASN A 126 -20.14 -5.31 -8.73
CA ASN A 126 -19.85 -4.54 -9.92
C ASN A 126 -21.16 -3.96 -10.46
N LYS A 127 -21.26 -2.63 -10.45
CA LYS A 127 -22.47 -1.92 -10.89
C LYS A 127 -22.50 -1.65 -12.39
N VAL A 128 -21.36 -1.71 -13.05
CA VAL A 128 -21.23 -1.57 -14.50
C VAL A 128 -21.70 -2.85 -15.18
N ASP A 129 -21.08 -3.98 -14.83
CA ASP A 129 -21.35 -5.28 -15.45
C ASP A 129 -22.47 -6.07 -14.75
N LYS A 130 -23.05 -5.50 -13.68
CA LYS A 130 -24.21 -6.05 -12.93
C LYS A 130 -23.98 -7.47 -12.41
N TRP A 131 -22.87 -7.68 -11.70
CA TRP A 131 -22.59 -8.94 -11.02
C TRP A 131 -22.24 -8.74 -9.53
N ILE A 132 -22.47 -9.80 -8.76
CA ILE A 132 -22.14 -9.91 -7.35
C ILE A 132 -21.26 -11.13 -7.17
N GLU A 133 -20.19 -10.98 -6.42
CA GLU A 133 -19.29 -12.06 -6.05
C GLU A 133 -19.07 -12.06 -4.55
N LYS A 134 -19.17 -13.24 -3.92
CA LYS A 134 -18.85 -13.43 -2.50
C LYS A 134 -17.65 -14.36 -2.40
N ARG A 135 -16.61 -13.89 -1.70
CA ARG A 135 -15.35 -14.62 -1.44
C ARG A 135 -15.11 -14.72 0.07
N ALA A 136 -14.33 -15.69 0.49
CA ALA A 136 -13.76 -15.70 1.84
C ALA A 136 -12.74 -14.56 2.00
N VAL A 137 -12.45 -14.16 3.23
CA VAL A 137 -11.55 -13.01 3.50
C VAL A 137 -10.12 -13.23 2.97
N ASN A 138 -9.66 -14.48 2.85
CA ASN A 138 -8.36 -14.82 2.26
C ASN A 138 -8.21 -14.36 0.80
N TYR A 139 -9.29 -14.09 0.08
CA TYR A 139 -9.26 -13.45 -1.25
C TYR A 139 -8.49 -12.12 -1.25
N LEU A 140 -8.45 -11.40 -0.12
CA LEU A 140 -7.65 -10.18 0.01
C LEU A 140 -6.16 -10.45 -0.21
N GLN A 141 -5.67 -11.60 0.23
CA GLN A 141 -4.27 -12.02 0.05
C GLN A 141 -3.94 -12.26 -1.43
N GLU A 142 -4.88 -12.85 -2.17
CA GLU A 142 -4.73 -13.08 -3.62
C GLU A 142 -4.69 -11.77 -4.38
N ALA A 143 -5.54 -10.81 -4.00
CA ALA A 143 -5.67 -9.52 -4.67
C ALA A 143 -4.47 -8.58 -4.44
N ILE A 144 -3.87 -8.61 -3.23
CA ILE A 144 -2.83 -7.65 -2.82
C ILE A 144 -1.45 -8.33 -2.67
N GLN A 145 -1.39 -9.65 -2.80
CA GLN A 145 -0.17 -10.46 -2.66
C GLN A 145 0.51 -10.35 -1.28
N ILE A 146 -0.22 -9.92 -0.25
CA ILE A 146 0.21 -9.85 1.14
C ILE A 146 -0.82 -10.59 1.99
N PRO A 147 -0.44 -11.26 3.09
CA PRO A 147 -1.37 -12.01 3.94
C PRO A 147 -2.24 -11.06 4.78
N PHE A 148 -3.10 -10.29 4.12
CA PHE A 148 -4.06 -9.43 4.78
C PHE A 148 -5.25 -10.23 5.31
N ASP A 149 -5.56 -9.98 6.56
CA ASP A 149 -6.87 -10.24 7.16
C ASP A 149 -7.68 -8.94 7.26
N PHE A 150 -8.85 -9.03 7.86
CA PHE A 150 -9.71 -7.87 8.10
C PHE A 150 -9.02 -6.77 8.93
N TYR A 151 -8.31 -7.17 10.00
CA TYR A 151 -7.68 -6.22 10.93
C TYR A 151 -6.47 -5.54 10.31
N THR A 152 -5.65 -6.29 9.57
CA THR A 152 -4.51 -5.74 8.84
C THR A 152 -4.96 -4.74 7.77
N LEU A 153 -6.05 -5.03 7.05
CA LEU A 153 -6.63 -4.09 6.09
C LEU A 153 -7.17 -2.82 6.78
N GLN A 154 -7.87 -3.00 7.91
CA GLN A 154 -8.35 -1.89 8.73
C GLN A 154 -7.19 -1.00 9.18
N ASP A 155 -6.15 -1.58 9.79
CA ASP A 155 -4.98 -0.84 10.27
C ASP A 155 -4.24 -0.13 9.12
N LEU A 156 -4.12 -0.77 7.95
CA LEU A 156 -3.52 -0.15 6.76
C LEU A 156 -4.31 1.08 6.31
N ILE A 157 -5.66 0.98 6.23
CA ILE A 157 -6.52 2.11 5.83
C ILE A 157 -6.46 3.25 6.86
N ILE A 158 -6.38 2.95 8.14
CA ILE A 158 -6.28 3.96 9.20
C ILE A 158 -4.85 4.53 9.32
N GLY A 159 -3.83 3.76 8.92
CA GLY A 159 -2.41 4.15 9.02
C GLY A 159 -1.77 3.72 10.33
N ASN A 160 -2.35 2.77 11.01
CA ASN A 160 -1.74 2.08 12.12
C ASN A 160 -0.61 1.14 11.64
N PRO A 161 0.41 0.85 12.46
CA PRO A 161 1.42 -0.15 12.12
C PRO A 161 0.77 -1.52 11.87
N ILE A 162 1.14 -2.15 10.76
CA ILE A 162 0.75 -3.53 10.44
C ILE A 162 1.91 -4.49 10.74
N PHE A 163 1.62 -5.74 11.05
CA PHE A 163 2.62 -6.78 11.36
C PHE A 163 3.63 -6.36 12.44
N LEU A 164 3.19 -5.58 13.42
CA LEU A 164 4.01 -5.20 14.56
C LEU A 164 4.08 -6.37 15.56
N ASP A 165 5.21 -7.07 15.56
CA ASP A 165 5.52 -8.15 16.51
C ASP A 165 6.33 -7.62 17.70
N SER A 166 6.37 -8.36 18.79
CA SER A 166 7.15 -8.03 19.99
C SER A 166 8.61 -8.46 19.92
N ASN A 167 8.98 -9.30 18.95
CA ASN A 167 10.32 -9.83 18.80
C ASN A 167 11.27 -8.82 18.11
N VAL A 168 11.65 -7.78 18.83
CA VAL A 168 12.62 -6.76 18.35
C VAL A 168 14.02 -7.34 18.44
N VAL A 169 14.70 -7.36 17.29
CA VAL A 169 16.08 -7.86 17.15
C VAL A 169 17.11 -6.77 17.43
N SER A 170 16.84 -5.56 16.93
CA SER A 170 17.72 -4.42 17.11
C SER A 170 17.00 -3.10 16.89
N TYR A 171 17.58 -2.03 17.36
CA TYR A 171 17.13 -0.68 17.07
C TYR A 171 18.33 0.26 16.87
N LYS A 172 18.11 1.37 16.16
CA LYS A 172 19.11 2.40 15.93
C LYS A 172 18.46 3.78 15.96
N THR A 173 18.94 4.65 16.83
CA THR A 173 18.52 6.05 16.88
C THR A 173 19.34 6.87 15.89
N LEU A 174 18.68 7.59 15.02
CA LEU A 174 19.19 8.59 14.09
C LEU A 174 18.72 9.99 14.54
N PRO A 175 19.26 11.09 14.00
CA PRO A 175 18.88 12.44 14.44
C PRO A 175 17.37 12.71 14.44
N ASN A 176 16.64 12.19 13.46
CA ASN A 176 15.19 12.43 13.29
C ASN A 176 14.34 11.17 13.27
N GLN A 177 14.96 9.99 13.39
CA GLN A 177 14.27 8.71 13.24
C GLN A 177 14.80 7.69 14.22
N LEU A 178 13.91 6.80 14.64
CA LEU A 178 14.23 5.56 15.34
C LEU A 178 13.95 4.38 14.40
N LEU A 179 14.99 3.66 14.03
CA LEU A 179 14.86 2.44 13.24
C LEU A 179 14.73 1.26 14.18
N VAL A 180 13.72 0.41 13.97
CA VAL A 180 13.48 -0.80 14.78
C VAL A 180 13.38 -1.98 13.84
N LEU A 181 14.20 -2.99 14.06
CA LEU A 181 14.19 -4.25 13.33
C LEU A 181 13.47 -5.31 14.16
N ILE A 182 12.41 -5.86 13.60
CA ILE A 182 11.55 -6.88 14.22
C ILE A 182 11.63 -8.15 13.38
N ASN A 183 11.79 -9.29 14.02
CA ASN A 183 11.69 -10.59 13.39
C ASN A 183 10.33 -11.22 13.74
N GLY A 184 9.32 -10.92 12.92
CA GLY A 184 7.97 -11.45 13.12
C GLY A 184 7.81 -12.89 12.63
N ASN A 185 6.59 -13.40 12.68
CA ASN A 185 6.28 -14.77 12.27
C ASN A 185 6.23 -14.96 10.74
N ILE A 186 5.96 -13.89 10.00
CA ILE A 186 5.80 -13.92 8.53
C ILE A 186 6.85 -13.03 7.87
N PHE A 187 7.14 -11.88 8.46
CA PHE A 187 8.02 -10.88 7.90
C PHE A 187 9.14 -10.50 8.84
N LYS A 188 10.31 -10.26 8.27
CA LYS A 188 11.31 -9.40 8.84
C LYS A 188 10.88 -7.97 8.58
N HIS A 189 10.64 -7.20 9.63
CA HIS A 189 10.07 -5.87 9.53
C HIS A 189 11.06 -4.81 10.01
N LEU A 190 11.48 -3.92 9.11
CA LEU A 190 12.21 -2.72 9.46
C LEU A 190 11.22 -1.55 9.50
N ILE A 191 10.91 -1.06 10.70
CA ILE A 191 10.04 0.09 10.90
C ILE A 191 10.85 1.33 11.23
N SER A 192 10.54 2.44 10.58
CA SER A 192 11.10 3.77 10.88
C SER A 192 10.06 4.60 11.59
N LEU A 193 10.40 5.11 12.74
CA LEU A 193 9.55 5.93 13.60
C LEU A 193 10.13 7.33 13.70
N ASP A 194 9.29 8.35 13.85
CA ASP A 194 9.73 9.66 14.29
C ASP A 194 10.25 9.55 15.74
N ASN A 195 11.42 10.13 16.03
CA ASN A 195 12.04 9.97 17.36
C ASN A 195 11.42 10.88 18.44
N LYS A 196 10.52 11.81 18.07
CA LYS A 196 9.84 12.70 19.02
C LYS A 196 8.51 12.13 19.49
N ASP A 197 7.70 11.63 18.56
CA ASP A 197 6.33 11.19 18.84
C ASP A 197 6.05 9.73 18.48
N TYR A 198 7.03 8.99 17.97
CA TYR A 198 6.95 7.55 17.64
C TYR A 198 5.89 7.20 16.58
N ARG A 199 5.42 8.19 15.77
CA ARG A 199 4.58 7.89 14.61
C ARG A 199 5.38 7.13 13.56
N VAL A 200 4.69 6.27 12.82
CA VAL A 200 5.32 5.50 11.74
C VAL A 200 5.59 6.42 10.56
N LEU A 201 6.82 6.41 10.07
CA LEU A 201 7.27 7.11 8.87
C LEU A 201 7.40 6.15 7.68
N HIS A 202 7.87 4.93 7.97
CA HIS A 202 8.13 3.93 6.94
C HIS A 202 8.07 2.52 7.53
N SER A 203 7.58 1.57 6.73
CA SER A 203 7.52 0.14 7.04
C SER A 203 8.06 -0.64 5.86
N LYS A 204 9.14 -1.40 6.07
CA LYS A 204 9.65 -2.35 5.10
C LYS A 204 9.48 -3.77 5.64
N LEU A 205 8.75 -4.58 4.90
CA LEU A 205 8.44 -5.97 5.22
C LEU A 205 9.12 -6.87 4.20
N ASP A 206 10.03 -7.72 4.64
CA ASP A 206 10.66 -8.76 3.82
C ASP A 206 10.14 -10.12 4.29
N ASP A 207 9.58 -10.92 3.37
CA ASP A 207 9.05 -12.26 3.70
C ASP A 207 10.16 -13.16 4.25
N LEU A 208 9.85 -13.92 5.30
CA LEU A 208 10.76 -14.91 5.86
C LEU A 208 10.89 -16.15 4.97
N ASP A 209 9.88 -16.42 4.13
CA ASP A 209 9.94 -17.48 3.13
C ASP A 209 10.76 -16.99 1.91
N ALA A 210 12.01 -17.43 1.85
CA ALA A 210 12.92 -17.09 0.76
C ALA A 210 12.43 -17.55 -0.63
N MET A 211 11.55 -18.55 -0.70
CA MET A 211 10.97 -19.03 -1.95
C MET A 211 9.97 -18.03 -2.53
N ARG A 212 9.27 -17.31 -1.70
CA ARG A 212 8.34 -16.24 -2.11
C ARG A 212 9.08 -14.98 -2.51
N ASN A 213 10.17 -14.65 -1.82
CA ASN A 213 10.97 -13.43 -2.03
C ASN A 213 10.13 -12.14 -2.13
N ARG A 214 9.03 -12.10 -1.38
CA ARG A 214 8.07 -11.00 -1.36
C ARG A 214 8.55 -9.88 -0.47
N THR A 215 8.44 -8.65 -0.95
CA THR A 215 8.71 -7.44 -0.18
C THR A 215 7.51 -6.51 -0.22
N CYS A 216 7.27 -5.78 0.87
CA CYS A 216 6.30 -4.69 0.91
C CYS A 216 6.94 -3.48 1.57
N ASP A 217 6.85 -2.35 0.89
CA ASP A 217 7.38 -1.08 1.32
C ASP A 217 6.24 -0.07 1.45
N ILE A 218 6.08 0.56 2.62
CA ILE A 218 5.00 1.52 2.89
C ILE A 218 5.61 2.79 3.47
N THR A 219 5.41 3.91 2.79
CA THR A 219 5.80 5.24 3.27
C THR A 219 4.57 6.02 3.72
N TYR A 220 4.68 6.71 4.84
CA TYR A 220 3.64 7.56 5.44
C TYR A 220 4.12 9.01 5.44
N SER A 221 3.33 9.92 4.88
CA SER A 221 3.69 11.34 4.76
C SER A 221 2.46 12.25 4.85
N GLU A 222 2.69 13.56 4.77
CA GLU A 222 1.66 14.60 4.85
C GLU A 222 0.77 14.41 6.07
N PHE A 223 1.41 14.49 7.25
CA PHE A 223 0.69 14.26 8.51
C PHE A 223 -0.19 15.46 8.90
N MET A 224 -1.43 15.16 9.27
CA MET A 224 -2.38 16.09 9.84
C MET A 224 -2.71 15.71 11.28
N ALA A 225 -2.75 16.70 12.17
CA ALA A 225 -3.21 16.49 13.54
C ALA A 225 -4.73 16.26 13.56
N VAL A 226 -5.17 15.14 14.16
CA VAL A 226 -6.58 14.80 14.35
C VAL A 226 -6.76 14.36 15.80
N ASN A 227 -7.42 15.17 16.59
CA ASN A 227 -7.48 14.97 18.04
C ASN A 227 -6.06 14.84 18.62
N ASN A 228 -5.72 13.69 19.19
CA ASN A 228 -4.42 13.41 19.80
C ASN A 228 -3.50 12.59 18.86
N TYR A 229 -3.88 12.37 17.61
CA TYR A 229 -3.17 11.53 16.66
C TYR A 229 -2.60 12.33 15.49
N GLN A 230 -1.57 11.78 14.87
CA GLN A 230 -1.01 12.26 13.61
C GLN A 230 -1.44 11.31 12.49
N PHE A 231 -2.38 11.75 11.65
CA PHE A 231 -2.90 10.96 10.54
C PHE A 231 -2.13 11.25 9.26
N ALA A 232 -1.49 10.22 8.68
CA ALA A 232 -0.80 10.35 7.40
C ALA A 232 -1.82 10.41 6.26
N THR A 233 -1.92 11.55 5.59
CA THR A 233 -2.86 11.75 4.49
C THR A 233 -2.35 11.26 3.14
N VAL A 234 -1.05 10.98 3.02
CA VAL A 234 -0.44 10.34 1.85
C VAL A 234 0.26 9.07 2.28
N ARG A 235 -0.05 7.96 1.61
CA ARG A 235 0.61 6.68 1.79
C ARG A 235 0.96 6.08 0.46
N LYS A 236 2.22 5.66 0.32
CA LYS A 236 2.70 4.96 -0.87
C LYS A 236 3.07 3.55 -0.46
N MET A 237 2.54 2.59 -1.15
CA MET A 237 2.81 1.17 -0.93
C MET A 237 3.36 0.56 -2.22
N SER A 238 4.45 -0.17 -2.10
CA SER A 238 5.03 -0.96 -3.18
C SER A 238 5.15 -2.41 -2.72
N VAL A 239 4.55 -3.31 -3.46
CA VAL A 239 4.66 -4.76 -3.22
C VAL A 239 5.36 -5.39 -4.40
N ALA A 240 6.35 -6.22 -4.14
CA ALA A 240 7.05 -7.00 -5.14
C ALA A 240 7.10 -8.46 -4.71
N GLU A 241 6.61 -9.34 -5.56
CA GLU A 241 6.74 -10.79 -5.47
C GLU A 241 7.10 -11.31 -6.87
N LYS A 242 6.15 -11.85 -7.63
CA LYS A 242 6.30 -12.23 -9.04
C LYS A 242 6.11 -11.04 -9.97
N SER A 243 5.34 -10.10 -9.56
CA SER A 243 5.08 -8.82 -10.23
C SER A 243 5.19 -7.69 -9.22
N LYS A 244 5.33 -6.46 -9.73
CA LYS A 244 5.33 -5.26 -8.90
C LYS A 244 3.96 -4.62 -8.91
N LEU A 245 3.51 -4.19 -7.74
CA LEU A 245 2.29 -3.44 -7.51
C LEU A 245 2.64 -2.18 -6.73
N ASP A 246 2.36 -1.02 -7.30
CA ASP A 246 2.47 0.27 -6.63
C ASP A 246 1.07 0.84 -6.37
N VAL A 247 0.82 1.30 -5.15
CA VAL A 247 -0.43 1.92 -4.75
C VAL A 247 -0.13 3.23 -4.02
N ASN A 248 -0.67 4.33 -4.52
CA ASN A 248 -0.62 5.62 -3.84
C ASN A 248 -2.02 5.98 -3.34
N LEU A 249 -2.13 6.27 -2.04
CA LEU A 249 -3.36 6.67 -1.38
C LEU A 249 -3.23 8.12 -0.94
N GLU A 250 -4.10 8.98 -1.42
CA GLU A 250 -4.19 10.38 -1.00
C GLU A 250 -5.56 10.66 -0.38
N TYR A 251 -5.61 10.88 0.93
CA TYR A 251 -6.82 11.18 1.68
C TYR A 251 -7.21 12.64 1.50
N LYS A 252 -8.29 12.88 0.76
CA LYS A 252 -8.79 14.22 0.43
C LYS A 252 -9.79 14.76 1.43
N ASP A 253 -10.52 13.88 2.10
CA ASP A 253 -11.48 14.19 3.14
C ASP A 253 -11.62 12.97 4.04
N PHE A 254 -11.73 13.19 5.35
CA PHE A 254 -11.92 12.10 6.30
C PHE A 254 -12.52 12.61 7.62
N THR A 255 -13.25 11.71 8.28
CA THR A 255 -13.82 11.96 9.62
C THR A 255 -13.71 10.71 10.48
N PHE A 256 -13.48 10.90 11.77
CA PHE A 256 -13.46 9.86 12.79
C PHE A 256 -14.63 10.02 13.73
N ASN A 257 -15.15 8.88 14.23
CA ASN A 257 -16.19 8.81 15.25
C ASN A 257 -17.53 9.46 14.88
N GLU A 258 -17.76 9.64 13.57
CA GLU A 258 -19.05 10.08 13.03
C GLU A 258 -19.85 8.90 12.46
N PRO A 259 -21.17 9.01 12.28
CA PRO A 259 -21.98 7.99 11.63
C PRO A 259 -21.41 7.59 10.26
N LEU A 260 -21.58 6.33 9.89
CA LEU A 260 -21.14 5.84 8.57
C LEU A 260 -21.87 6.58 7.46
N LYS A 261 -21.11 7.12 6.50
CA LYS A 261 -21.65 7.92 5.37
C LYS A 261 -22.15 7.04 4.21
N TYR A 262 -21.70 5.78 4.13
CA TYR A 262 -21.99 4.91 2.98
C TYR A 262 -22.76 3.67 3.42
N ASN A 263 -23.80 3.37 2.63
CA ASN A 263 -24.61 2.17 2.79
C ASN A 263 -24.22 1.14 1.72
N PHE A 264 -24.35 -0.12 2.07
CA PHE A 264 -24.14 -1.25 1.18
C PHE A 264 -25.45 -1.97 0.93
N SER A 265 -25.78 -2.22 -0.33
CA SER A 265 -26.98 -2.98 -0.73
C SER A 265 -26.63 -4.03 -1.77
N LEU A 266 -27.33 -5.15 -1.72
CA LEU A 266 -27.22 -6.24 -2.70
C LEU A 266 -28.40 -6.13 -3.68
N PRO A 267 -28.18 -5.72 -4.94
CA PRO A 267 -29.22 -5.69 -5.96
C PRO A 267 -29.74 -7.10 -6.27
N LYS A 268 -31.06 -7.27 -6.33
CA LYS A 268 -31.68 -8.60 -6.56
C LYS A 268 -31.49 -9.12 -7.99
N ASN A 269 -31.34 -8.22 -8.95
CA ASN A 269 -31.29 -8.52 -10.39
C ASN A 269 -29.86 -8.65 -10.95
N TYR A 270 -28.84 -8.72 -10.11
CA TYR A 270 -27.45 -8.90 -10.55
C TYR A 270 -27.10 -10.39 -10.61
N LYS A 271 -26.28 -10.75 -11.60
CA LYS A 271 -25.74 -12.11 -11.73
C LYS A 271 -24.85 -12.43 -10.53
N ARG A 272 -25.03 -13.59 -9.92
CA ARG A 272 -24.16 -14.11 -8.86
C ARG A 272 -23.05 -14.97 -9.48
N ARG A 273 -21.83 -14.78 -9.05
CA ARG A 273 -20.65 -15.52 -9.48
C ARG A 273 -20.11 -16.33 -8.30
#